data_f68a74a3868ffd8e1119a40169b92d6f
#
_entry.id   f68a74a3868ffd8e1119a40169b92d6f
#
_cell.length_a   1.000
_cell.length_b   1.000
_cell.length_c   1.000
_cell.angle_alpha   90.00
_cell.angle_beta   90.00
_cell.angle_gamma   90.00
#
_symmetry.space_group_name_H-M   'P 1'
#
loop_
_entity.id
_entity.type
_entity.pdbx_description
1 polymer ?
#
loop_
_entity_poly.entity_id
_entity_poly.type
_entity_poly.pdbx_seq_one_letter_code
_entity_poly.pdbx_strand_id
1 'polypeptide(L)'
;MPELNTIRNAIDAIAAGKFVIVVDDEDRENEGDLIIAAETVTPDDMAFMVKHTSGVVCCPITNERADALQLPLMVANNTEAMGTAFTVSVDVVEGTTTGISASDRSLTCKALANDQIVASGFARPGHVFPLRARAGGVLKRAGHTEAAVDLATMAGLSPAGVISELVSVDGAMARLPELTDFAQQHDIPIISIADMIRYRNRHERLVERFASARIPTKYGEFTAHVYRSALDEVEHLVFVTEDFDPNEPPLVRVHSECLTGDVLGSLRCDCGSQLDLAMKLASQSGNGAIVYLRGHEGRGIGLGHKMRAYALQDEGMDTVDANVALGLPVDSREYGIGAQIISDLGITKMRLLTNNPAKYGGLDGYHLQIVERVPLIGGTNAENIRYLQTKGDRMGHLLSMDEDNDNKEPA
;
A
#
# COMPACT_ATOMS: atom_id res chain seq x y z
N MET A 1 -20.69 12.49 0.70
CA MET A 1 -19.76 12.32 -0.44
C MET A 1 -20.56 11.71 -1.57
N PRO A 2 -20.34 12.09 -2.84
CA PRO A 2 -20.98 11.39 -3.96
C PRO A 2 -20.64 9.89 -3.88
N GLU A 3 -21.58 9.06 -4.25
CA GLU A 3 -21.40 7.60 -4.24
C GLU A 3 -20.51 7.22 -5.44
N LEU A 4 -19.30 6.72 -5.17
CA LEU A 4 -18.38 6.24 -6.20
C LEU A 4 -18.87 4.90 -6.76
N ASN A 5 -18.49 4.59 -8.00
CA ASN A 5 -18.81 3.32 -8.63
C ASN A 5 -18.03 2.16 -7.97
N THR A 6 -18.51 0.93 -8.16
CA THR A 6 -17.80 -0.25 -7.68
C THR A 6 -16.56 -0.53 -8.55
N ILE A 7 -15.53 -1.15 -7.95
CA ILE A 7 -14.33 -1.58 -8.71
C ILE A 7 -14.73 -2.56 -9.83
N ARG A 8 -15.75 -3.38 -9.63
CA ARG A 8 -16.26 -4.28 -10.67
C ARG A 8 -16.77 -3.52 -11.90
N ASN A 9 -17.52 -2.41 -11.71
CA ASN A 9 -17.95 -1.57 -12.81
C ASN A 9 -16.77 -0.98 -13.59
N ALA A 10 -15.70 -0.56 -12.89
CA ALA A 10 -14.49 -0.05 -13.51
C ALA A 10 -13.76 -1.14 -14.33
N ILE A 11 -13.60 -2.34 -13.77
CA ILE A 11 -12.99 -3.49 -14.46
C ILE A 11 -13.79 -3.82 -15.74
N ASP A 12 -15.11 -3.89 -15.64
CA ASP A 12 -15.98 -4.21 -16.79
C ASP A 12 -15.92 -3.09 -17.86
N ALA A 13 -15.78 -1.81 -17.45
CA ALA A 13 -15.59 -0.69 -18.38
C ALA A 13 -14.23 -0.79 -19.11
N ILE A 14 -13.13 -1.02 -18.40
CA ILE A 14 -11.80 -1.20 -19.00
C ILE A 14 -11.78 -2.40 -19.95
N ALA A 15 -12.38 -3.53 -19.56
CA ALA A 15 -12.50 -4.72 -20.41
C ALA A 15 -13.29 -4.45 -21.71
N ALA A 16 -14.25 -3.53 -21.65
CA ALA A 16 -15.01 -3.07 -22.80
C ALA A 16 -14.32 -1.98 -23.64
N GLY A 17 -13.07 -1.62 -23.32
CA GLY A 17 -12.32 -0.55 -23.99
C GLY A 17 -12.87 0.85 -23.69
N LYS A 18 -13.45 1.07 -22.51
CA LYS A 18 -14.01 2.35 -22.07
C LYS A 18 -13.14 3.01 -21.02
N PHE A 19 -13.33 4.31 -20.84
CA PHE A 19 -12.69 5.10 -19.81
C PHE A 19 -13.20 4.78 -18.40
N VAL A 20 -12.32 5.01 -17.44
CA VAL A 20 -12.60 5.09 -16.01
C VAL A 20 -11.92 6.33 -15.46
N ILE A 21 -12.55 7.06 -14.54
CA ILE A 21 -11.91 8.10 -13.75
C ILE A 21 -11.45 7.48 -12.45
N VAL A 22 -10.18 7.65 -12.13
CA VAL A 22 -9.60 7.20 -10.85
C VAL A 22 -9.16 8.43 -10.07
N VAL A 23 -9.61 8.53 -8.81
CA VAL A 23 -9.22 9.61 -7.90
C VAL A 23 -8.31 9.07 -6.81
N ASP A 24 -7.34 9.88 -6.40
CA ASP A 24 -6.47 9.57 -5.28
C ASP A 24 -6.92 10.30 -3.99
N ASP A 25 -6.12 10.19 -2.94
CA ASP A 25 -6.40 10.76 -1.62
C ASP A 25 -6.23 12.29 -1.64
N GLU A 26 -7.04 13.00 -0.83
CA GLU A 26 -6.96 14.47 -0.65
C GLU A 26 -5.59 14.91 -0.09
N ASP A 27 -4.93 14.03 0.69
CA ASP A 27 -3.62 14.28 1.27
C ASP A 27 -2.45 13.93 0.33
N ARG A 28 -2.73 13.42 -0.91
CA ARG A 28 -1.73 13.06 -1.91
C ARG A 28 -1.67 14.11 -3.04
N GLU A 29 -2.20 13.85 -4.22
CA GLU A 29 -2.31 14.81 -5.34
C GLU A 29 -3.67 15.48 -5.34
N ASN A 30 -4.69 14.77 -4.80
CA ASN A 30 -6.09 15.18 -4.80
C ASN A 30 -6.59 15.47 -6.23
N GLU A 31 -6.28 14.59 -7.16
CA GLU A 31 -6.55 14.71 -8.59
C GLU A 31 -7.35 13.52 -9.10
N GLY A 32 -7.78 13.57 -10.35
CA GLY A 32 -8.44 12.48 -11.02
C GLY A 32 -7.89 12.28 -12.43
N ASP A 33 -7.45 11.06 -12.71
CA ASP A 33 -6.97 10.69 -14.01
C ASP A 33 -8.06 9.99 -14.83
N LEU A 34 -8.13 10.35 -16.09
CA LEU A 34 -8.86 9.61 -17.11
C LEU A 34 -7.99 8.42 -17.56
N ILE A 35 -8.48 7.21 -17.34
CA ILE A 35 -7.73 5.96 -17.57
C ILE A 35 -8.46 5.09 -18.59
N ILE A 36 -7.70 4.51 -19.55
CA ILE A 36 -8.15 3.49 -20.49
C ILE A 36 -7.03 2.46 -20.69
N ALA A 37 -7.36 1.22 -21.04
CA ALA A 37 -6.34 0.23 -21.37
C ALA A 37 -5.58 0.61 -22.66
N ALA A 38 -4.24 0.52 -22.63
CA ALA A 38 -3.42 0.87 -23.77
C ALA A 38 -3.66 -0.06 -25.00
N GLU A 39 -4.03 -1.33 -24.76
CA GLU A 39 -4.33 -2.31 -25.79
C GLU A 39 -5.54 -1.92 -26.64
N THR A 40 -6.55 -1.28 -26.04
CA THR A 40 -7.83 -1.00 -26.71
C THR A 40 -7.98 0.44 -27.18
N VAL A 41 -7.14 1.40 -26.72
CA VAL A 41 -7.29 2.83 -26.99
C VAL A 41 -7.37 3.14 -28.48
N THR A 42 -8.40 3.89 -28.90
CA THR A 42 -8.60 4.31 -30.28
C THR A 42 -8.13 5.74 -30.54
N PRO A 43 -7.99 6.18 -31.82
CA PRO A 43 -7.73 7.59 -32.11
C PRO A 43 -8.80 8.54 -31.55
N ASP A 44 -10.07 8.12 -31.53
CA ASP A 44 -11.17 8.93 -30.99
C ASP A 44 -11.06 9.07 -29.46
N ASP A 45 -10.71 7.97 -28.76
CA ASP A 45 -10.44 8.01 -27.31
C ASP A 45 -9.26 8.93 -27.02
N MET A 46 -8.19 8.84 -27.78
CA MET A 46 -7.03 9.71 -27.61
C MET A 46 -7.37 11.17 -27.87
N ALA A 47 -8.20 11.45 -28.88
CA ALA A 47 -8.68 12.82 -29.16
C ALA A 47 -9.56 13.36 -28.01
N PHE A 48 -10.42 12.50 -27.44
CA PHE A 48 -11.21 12.82 -26.25
C PHE A 48 -10.32 13.14 -25.07
N MET A 49 -9.33 12.28 -24.76
CA MET A 49 -8.38 12.47 -23.68
C MET A 49 -7.64 13.81 -23.83
N VAL A 50 -7.04 14.10 -24.98
CA VAL A 50 -6.30 15.34 -25.23
C VAL A 50 -7.18 16.58 -25.06
N LYS A 51 -8.47 16.48 -25.38
CA LYS A 51 -9.40 17.61 -25.26
C LYS A 51 -9.78 17.95 -23.82
N HIS A 52 -9.81 16.97 -22.92
CA HIS A 52 -10.40 17.11 -21.58
C HIS A 52 -9.40 16.98 -20.45
N THR A 53 -8.12 16.74 -20.75
CA THR A 53 -7.07 16.52 -19.75
C THR A 53 -5.93 17.53 -19.90
N SER A 54 -4.89 17.43 -19.06
CA SER A 54 -3.67 18.23 -19.11
C SER A 54 -2.96 18.18 -20.48
N GLY A 55 -3.27 17.14 -21.27
CA GLY A 55 -2.65 16.89 -22.57
C GLY A 55 -1.31 16.15 -22.48
N VAL A 56 -0.77 15.94 -21.29
CA VAL A 56 0.40 15.09 -21.07
C VAL A 56 -0.07 13.63 -21.02
N VAL A 57 0.12 12.91 -22.13
CA VAL A 57 -0.29 11.51 -22.23
C VAL A 57 0.79 10.61 -21.71
N CYS A 58 0.53 9.96 -20.58
CA CYS A 58 1.40 8.95 -20.00
C CYS A 58 0.88 7.52 -20.29
N CYS A 59 1.81 6.58 -20.41
CA CYS A 59 1.50 5.18 -20.63
C CYS A 59 2.18 4.31 -19.56
N PRO A 60 1.53 4.08 -18.41
CA PRO A 60 1.99 3.11 -17.42
C PRO A 60 2.16 1.72 -18.00
N ILE A 61 3.32 1.11 -17.76
CA ILE A 61 3.70 -0.25 -18.15
C ILE A 61 4.43 -0.93 -16.99
N THR A 62 4.54 -2.26 -17.05
CA THR A 62 5.33 -3.00 -16.05
C THR A 62 6.84 -2.75 -16.21
N ASN A 63 7.62 -3.05 -15.16
CA ASN A 63 9.08 -2.96 -15.21
C ASN A 63 9.66 -3.90 -16.26
N GLU A 64 9.13 -5.12 -16.35
CA GLU A 64 9.57 -6.15 -17.30
C GLU A 64 9.37 -5.66 -18.74
N ARG A 65 8.22 -5.02 -19.01
CA ARG A 65 7.94 -4.45 -20.33
C ARG A 65 8.88 -3.28 -20.65
N ALA A 66 9.10 -2.38 -19.69
CA ALA A 66 10.01 -1.26 -19.84
C ALA A 66 11.47 -1.72 -20.08
N ASP A 67 11.90 -2.81 -19.40
CA ASP A 67 13.22 -3.41 -19.58
C ASP A 67 13.35 -4.08 -20.95
N ALA A 68 12.35 -4.85 -21.38
CA ALA A 68 12.31 -5.46 -22.72
C ALA A 68 12.37 -4.42 -23.83
N LEU A 69 11.74 -3.26 -23.60
CA LEU A 69 11.79 -2.12 -24.53
C LEU A 69 13.04 -1.25 -24.36
N GLN A 70 13.94 -1.55 -23.41
CA GLN A 70 15.14 -0.76 -23.11
C GLN A 70 14.82 0.73 -22.87
N LEU A 71 13.80 1.00 -22.04
CA LEU A 71 13.38 2.36 -21.68
C LEU A 71 14.03 2.77 -20.36
N PRO A 72 15.13 3.53 -20.37
CA PRO A 72 15.73 4.03 -19.13
C PRO A 72 14.84 5.10 -18.49
N LEU A 73 15.02 5.32 -17.19
CA LEU A 73 14.45 6.47 -16.52
C LEU A 73 14.91 7.77 -17.19
N MET A 74 14.01 8.76 -17.24
CA MET A 74 14.27 10.06 -17.86
C MET A 74 15.42 10.80 -17.17
N VAL A 75 15.58 10.61 -15.85
CA VAL A 75 16.64 11.21 -15.05
C VAL A 75 17.28 10.16 -14.14
N ALA A 76 18.59 10.27 -13.92
CA ALA A 76 19.32 9.37 -13.02
C ALA A 76 18.97 9.59 -11.54
N ASN A 77 18.68 10.84 -11.16
CA ASN A 77 18.26 11.22 -9.82
C ASN A 77 16.88 11.88 -9.91
N ASN A 78 15.86 11.13 -9.54
CA ASN A 78 14.48 11.64 -9.52
C ASN A 78 14.25 12.50 -8.27
N THR A 79 13.96 13.77 -8.46
CA THR A 79 13.66 14.76 -7.41
C THR A 79 12.18 15.16 -7.39
N GLU A 80 11.34 14.48 -8.19
CA GLU A 80 9.89 14.69 -8.20
C GLU A 80 9.29 14.20 -6.87
N ALA A 81 8.35 14.98 -6.32
CA ALA A 81 7.85 14.79 -4.96
C ALA A 81 7.17 13.43 -4.73
N MET A 82 6.45 12.91 -5.73
CA MET A 82 5.76 11.62 -5.68
C MET A 82 6.63 10.45 -6.16
N GLY A 83 7.83 10.74 -6.66
CA GLY A 83 8.78 9.76 -7.17
C GLY A 83 8.27 9.02 -8.42
N THR A 84 7.45 9.67 -9.25
CA THR A 84 6.88 9.09 -10.47
C THR A 84 7.99 8.70 -11.45
N ALA A 85 7.98 7.43 -11.86
CA ALA A 85 9.10 6.83 -12.61
C ALA A 85 8.94 7.05 -14.12
N PHE A 86 9.06 8.30 -14.56
CA PHE A 86 9.10 8.66 -15.97
C PHE A 86 10.30 8.00 -16.67
N THR A 87 10.05 7.41 -17.84
CA THR A 87 11.08 6.98 -18.76
C THR A 87 11.29 8.03 -19.85
N VAL A 88 12.28 7.83 -20.71
CA VAL A 88 12.40 8.60 -21.95
C VAL A 88 11.11 8.49 -22.76
N SER A 89 10.65 9.60 -23.34
CA SER A 89 9.45 9.59 -24.18
C SER A 89 9.70 8.85 -25.50
N VAL A 90 8.63 8.31 -26.09
CA VAL A 90 8.71 7.46 -27.28
C VAL A 90 7.60 7.77 -28.26
N ASP A 91 7.84 7.40 -29.56
CA ASP A 91 6.83 7.21 -30.58
C ASP A 91 7.09 5.87 -31.28
N VAL A 92 6.03 5.11 -31.59
CA VAL A 92 6.18 3.93 -32.44
C VAL A 92 6.55 4.38 -33.86
N VAL A 93 7.50 3.66 -34.48
CA VAL A 93 8.02 4.06 -35.81
C VAL A 93 7.03 3.69 -36.92
N GLU A 94 6.43 2.50 -36.81
CA GLU A 94 5.56 1.99 -37.86
C GLU A 94 4.14 2.60 -37.77
N GLY A 95 3.67 3.15 -38.87
CA GLY A 95 2.30 3.66 -39.00
C GLY A 95 2.08 5.07 -38.46
N THR A 96 3.09 5.73 -37.88
CA THR A 96 3.01 7.12 -37.40
C THR A 96 3.57 8.13 -38.38
N THR A 97 3.16 9.38 -38.23
CA THR A 97 3.67 10.53 -39.01
C THR A 97 4.70 11.30 -38.17
N THR A 98 4.26 12.34 -37.45
CA THR A 98 5.12 13.15 -36.56
C THR A 98 5.07 12.71 -35.10
N GLY A 99 4.20 11.77 -34.77
CA GLY A 99 4.05 11.22 -33.40
C GLY A 99 3.04 11.93 -32.51
N ILE A 100 2.68 13.20 -32.79
CA ILE A 100 1.88 14.04 -31.87
C ILE A 100 0.37 13.90 -32.06
N SER A 101 -0.11 13.46 -33.22
CA SER A 101 -1.54 13.35 -33.48
C SER A 101 -2.23 12.35 -32.54
N ALA A 102 -3.54 12.47 -32.35
CA ALA A 102 -4.30 11.49 -31.58
C ALA A 102 -4.15 10.06 -32.15
N SER A 103 -4.11 9.94 -33.48
CA SER A 103 -3.87 8.67 -34.17
C SER A 103 -2.48 8.12 -33.84
N ASP A 104 -1.43 8.94 -33.96
CA ASP A 104 -0.05 8.51 -33.72
C ASP A 104 0.18 8.10 -32.25
N ARG A 105 -0.36 8.90 -31.30
CA ARG A 105 -0.24 8.58 -29.87
C ARG A 105 -1.02 7.33 -29.49
N SER A 106 -2.21 7.11 -30.05
CA SER A 106 -2.96 5.87 -29.81
C SER A 106 -2.22 4.63 -30.35
N LEU A 107 -1.59 4.73 -31.54
CA LEU A 107 -0.73 3.66 -32.08
C LEU A 107 0.47 3.40 -31.17
N THR A 108 1.11 4.45 -30.64
CA THR A 108 2.25 4.32 -29.74
C THR A 108 1.86 3.64 -28.42
N CYS A 109 0.71 4.00 -27.83
CA CYS A 109 0.21 3.34 -26.61
C CYS A 109 -0.11 1.86 -26.86
N LYS A 110 -0.76 1.53 -27.98
CA LYS A 110 -1.00 0.12 -28.38
C LYS A 110 0.29 -0.66 -28.55
N ALA A 111 1.30 -0.05 -29.19
CA ALA A 111 2.60 -0.68 -29.37
C ALA A 111 3.32 -0.93 -28.04
N LEU A 112 3.20 -0.03 -27.06
CA LEU A 112 3.73 -0.23 -25.71
C LEU A 112 3.09 -1.42 -24.99
N ALA A 113 1.80 -1.66 -25.21
CA ALA A 113 1.07 -2.82 -24.67
C ALA A 113 1.33 -4.14 -25.41
N ASN A 114 1.89 -4.10 -26.62
CA ASN A 114 2.05 -5.28 -27.46
C ASN A 114 3.43 -5.92 -27.30
N ASP A 115 3.49 -7.11 -26.70
CA ASP A 115 4.73 -7.84 -26.44
C ASP A 115 5.51 -8.25 -27.70
N GLN A 116 4.90 -8.24 -28.88
CA GLN A 116 5.56 -8.55 -30.15
C GLN A 116 6.42 -7.37 -30.67
N ILE A 117 6.17 -6.15 -30.17
CA ILE A 117 6.93 -4.97 -30.54
C ILE A 117 8.19 -4.88 -29.66
N VAL A 118 9.35 -4.82 -30.30
CA VAL A 118 10.67 -4.77 -29.65
C VAL A 118 11.19 -3.34 -29.57
N ALA A 119 12.28 -3.14 -28.84
CA ALA A 119 12.90 -1.83 -28.57
C ALA A 119 13.18 -1.00 -29.84
N SER A 120 13.57 -1.63 -30.95
CA SER A 120 13.85 -0.95 -32.23
C SER A 120 12.58 -0.44 -32.94
N GLY A 121 11.39 -0.86 -32.50
CA GLY A 121 10.12 -0.36 -33.00
C GLY A 121 9.73 1.04 -32.50
N PHE A 122 10.55 1.65 -31.64
CA PHE A 122 10.29 2.96 -31.05
C PHE A 122 11.39 3.97 -31.34
N ALA A 123 10.99 5.16 -31.80
CA ALA A 123 11.83 6.36 -31.82
C ALA A 123 11.92 6.97 -30.40
N ARG A 124 13.05 7.57 -30.07
CA ARG A 124 13.34 8.25 -28.79
C ARG A 124 14.11 9.54 -29.08
N PRO A 125 13.68 10.72 -28.57
CA PRO A 125 12.45 10.96 -27.83
C PRO A 125 11.20 10.89 -28.74
N GLY A 126 10.01 10.92 -28.12
CA GLY A 126 8.70 10.95 -28.78
C GLY A 126 7.71 11.78 -27.98
N HIS A 127 6.41 11.51 -28.18
CA HIS A 127 5.30 12.31 -27.63
C HIS A 127 4.44 11.57 -26.62
N VAL A 128 4.71 10.28 -26.35
CA VAL A 128 4.09 9.51 -25.27
C VAL A 128 5.14 9.25 -24.19
N PHE A 129 4.74 9.38 -22.92
CA PHE A 129 5.61 9.21 -21.76
C PHE A 129 5.34 7.86 -21.08
N PRO A 130 6.12 6.79 -21.34
CA PRO A 130 5.98 5.56 -20.59
C PRO A 130 6.37 5.77 -19.13
N LEU A 131 5.57 5.21 -18.21
CA LEU A 131 5.83 5.21 -16.77
C LEU A 131 6.08 3.80 -16.28
N ARG A 132 7.09 3.59 -15.44
CA ARG A 132 7.33 2.31 -14.79
C ARG A 132 6.44 2.16 -13.57
N ALA A 133 5.42 1.31 -13.62
CA ALA A 133 4.61 0.97 -12.47
C ALA A 133 5.42 0.15 -11.46
N ARG A 134 5.21 0.37 -10.18
CA ARG A 134 5.83 -0.45 -9.14
C ARG A 134 5.25 -1.85 -9.13
N ALA A 135 6.10 -2.88 -9.03
CA ALA A 135 5.67 -4.25 -8.80
C ALA A 135 4.80 -4.32 -7.52
N GLY A 136 3.67 -5.02 -7.60
CA GLY A 136 2.65 -5.02 -6.55
C GLY A 136 1.54 -3.98 -6.75
N GLY A 137 1.67 -3.07 -7.72
CA GLY A 137 0.62 -2.12 -8.13
C GLY A 137 0.22 -1.16 -7.02
N VAL A 138 -1.09 -0.84 -6.94
CA VAL A 138 -1.64 0.09 -5.92
C VAL A 138 -1.39 -0.38 -4.48
N LEU A 139 -1.13 -1.67 -4.26
CA LEU A 139 -0.76 -2.21 -2.95
C LEU A 139 0.66 -1.82 -2.51
N LYS A 140 1.49 -1.31 -3.41
CA LYS A 140 2.86 -0.85 -3.11
C LYS A 140 3.03 0.66 -3.29
N ARG A 141 2.30 1.26 -4.22
CA ARG A 141 2.25 2.72 -4.41
C ARG A 141 0.84 3.10 -4.83
N ALA A 142 0.16 3.85 -3.96
CA ALA A 142 -1.22 4.30 -4.18
C ALA A 142 -1.27 5.46 -5.20
N GLY A 143 -0.85 5.21 -6.45
CA GLY A 143 -0.79 6.19 -7.53
C GLY A 143 -1.54 5.76 -8.78
N HIS A 144 -1.89 6.74 -9.63
CA HIS A 144 -2.60 6.53 -10.89
C HIS A 144 -1.83 5.64 -11.87
N THR A 145 -0.49 5.71 -11.86
CA THR A 145 0.41 4.84 -12.62
C THR A 145 0.15 3.37 -12.34
N GLU A 146 0.11 3.00 -11.06
CA GLU A 146 -0.14 1.64 -10.61
C GLU A 146 -1.61 1.25 -10.84
N ALA A 147 -2.54 2.17 -10.60
CA ALA A 147 -3.97 1.93 -10.81
C ALA A 147 -4.29 1.55 -12.26
N ALA A 148 -3.64 2.20 -13.23
CA ALA A 148 -3.86 1.93 -14.65
C ALA A 148 -3.40 0.51 -15.05
N VAL A 149 -2.23 0.09 -14.58
CA VAL A 149 -1.70 -1.26 -14.85
C VAL A 149 -2.54 -2.32 -14.15
N ASP A 150 -2.95 -2.07 -12.90
CA ASP A 150 -3.81 -2.98 -12.14
C ASP A 150 -5.18 -3.16 -12.79
N LEU A 151 -5.83 -2.06 -13.21
CA LEU A 151 -7.13 -2.12 -13.90
C LEU A 151 -7.06 -2.90 -15.21
N ALA A 152 -6.03 -2.66 -16.04
CA ALA A 152 -5.81 -3.40 -17.26
C ALA A 152 -5.62 -4.91 -16.98
N THR A 153 -4.80 -5.24 -15.97
CA THR A 153 -4.55 -6.63 -15.54
C THR A 153 -5.82 -7.30 -15.02
N MET A 154 -6.59 -6.64 -14.15
CA MET A 154 -7.85 -7.17 -13.62
C MET A 154 -8.92 -7.33 -14.70
N ALA A 155 -8.86 -6.52 -15.76
CA ALA A 155 -9.72 -6.62 -16.93
C ALA A 155 -9.31 -7.76 -17.90
N GLY A 156 -8.19 -8.46 -17.63
CA GLY A 156 -7.67 -9.53 -18.50
C GLY A 156 -6.98 -9.03 -19.78
N LEU A 157 -6.55 -7.77 -19.80
CA LEU A 157 -5.83 -7.12 -20.89
C LEU A 157 -4.32 -7.04 -20.60
N SER A 158 -3.55 -6.64 -21.60
CA SER A 158 -2.11 -6.37 -21.42
C SER A 158 -1.89 -5.37 -20.29
N PRO A 159 -0.91 -5.58 -19.37
CA PRO A 159 -0.68 -4.75 -18.19
C PRO A 159 -0.07 -3.38 -18.54
N ALA A 160 -0.84 -2.60 -19.29
CA ALA A 160 -0.51 -1.26 -19.75
C ALA A 160 -1.77 -0.39 -19.83
N GLY A 161 -1.69 0.82 -19.30
CA GLY A 161 -2.77 1.79 -19.38
C GLY A 161 -2.34 3.07 -20.11
N VAL A 162 -3.31 3.93 -20.40
CA VAL A 162 -3.11 5.31 -20.82
C VAL A 162 -3.76 6.20 -19.78
N ILE A 163 -3.04 7.16 -19.26
CA ILE A 163 -3.51 8.08 -18.23
C ILE A 163 -3.21 9.54 -18.59
N SER A 164 -4.08 10.42 -18.17
CA SER A 164 -3.85 11.87 -18.18
C SER A 164 -4.82 12.54 -17.21
N GLU A 165 -4.36 13.57 -16.51
CA GLU A 165 -5.09 14.27 -15.47
C GLU A 165 -6.21 15.11 -16.05
N LEU A 166 -7.43 15.01 -15.50
CA LEU A 166 -8.57 15.85 -15.88
C LEU A 166 -8.39 17.29 -15.39
N VAL A 167 -8.70 18.23 -16.26
CA VAL A 167 -8.58 19.66 -15.98
C VAL A 167 -9.94 20.37 -16.03
N SER A 168 -10.08 21.38 -15.19
CA SER A 168 -11.21 22.31 -15.21
C SER A 168 -11.13 23.24 -16.42
N VAL A 169 -12.19 23.99 -16.69
CA VAL A 169 -12.29 24.92 -17.84
C VAL A 169 -11.20 26.00 -17.82
N ASP A 170 -10.75 26.41 -16.65
CA ASP A 170 -9.68 27.40 -16.45
C ASP A 170 -8.26 26.82 -16.53
N GLY A 171 -8.13 25.50 -16.73
CA GLY A 171 -6.86 24.78 -16.79
C GLY A 171 -6.30 24.35 -15.43
N ALA A 172 -7.01 24.57 -14.32
CA ALA A 172 -6.67 23.98 -13.03
C ALA A 172 -6.97 22.48 -13.00
N MET A 173 -6.36 21.76 -12.06
CA MET A 173 -6.68 20.35 -11.86
C MET A 173 -8.10 20.18 -11.32
N ALA A 174 -8.93 19.39 -12.00
CA ALA A 174 -10.29 19.11 -11.59
C ALA A 174 -10.31 18.35 -10.24
N ARG A 175 -11.23 18.74 -9.35
CA ARG A 175 -11.41 18.13 -8.03
C ARG A 175 -12.66 17.28 -7.98
N LEU A 176 -12.81 16.45 -6.95
CA LEU A 176 -13.86 15.44 -6.85
C LEU A 176 -15.28 15.91 -7.25
N PRO A 177 -15.77 17.12 -6.87
CA PRO A 177 -17.08 17.59 -7.35
C PRO A 177 -17.15 17.71 -8.87
N GLU A 178 -16.17 18.36 -9.50
CA GLU A 178 -16.11 18.55 -10.96
C GLU A 178 -15.89 17.24 -11.70
N LEU A 179 -15.05 16.35 -11.14
CA LEU A 179 -14.83 14.98 -11.65
C LEU A 179 -16.11 14.15 -11.63
N THR A 180 -16.94 14.31 -10.59
CA THR A 180 -18.25 13.65 -10.48
C THR A 180 -19.22 14.15 -11.55
N ASP A 181 -19.30 15.47 -11.76
CA ASP A 181 -20.14 16.06 -12.80
C ASP A 181 -19.68 15.61 -14.19
N PHE A 182 -18.38 15.59 -14.45
CA PHE A 182 -17.80 15.11 -15.70
C PHE A 182 -18.10 13.61 -15.93
N ALA A 183 -17.95 12.78 -14.91
CA ALA A 183 -18.25 11.36 -14.93
C ALA A 183 -19.72 11.11 -15.33
N GLN A 184 -20.65 11.84 -14.72
CA GLN A 184 -22.09 11.76 -15.04
C GLN A 184 -22.39 12.24 -16.45
N GLN A 185 -21.81 13.37 -16.90
CA GLN A 185 -22.02 13.91 -18.21
C GLN A 185 -21.59 12.96 -19.33
N HIS A 186 -20.53 12.19 -19.11
CA HIS A 186 -19.92 11.32 -20.11
C HIS A 186 -20.20 9.83 -19.91
N ASP A 187 -21.01 9.45 -18.89
CA ASP A 187 -21.30 8.06 -18.52
C ASP A 187 -20.03 7.25 -18.28
N ILE A 188 -19.06 7.85 -17.54
CA ILE A 188 -17.77 7.24 -17.19
C ILE A 188 -17.79 6.86 -15.70
N PRO A 189 -17.47 5.60 -15.35
CA PRO A 189 -17.37 5.22 -13.92
C PRO A 189 -16.22 5.98 -13.24
N ILE A 190 -16.47 6.40 -11.98
CA ILE A 190 -15.48 7.04 -11.12
C ILE A 190 -15.25 6.18 -9.89
N ILE A 191 -13.98 5.88 -9.58
CA ILE A 191 -13.54 5.06 -8.45
C ILE A 191 -12.38 5.72 -7.72
N SER A 192 -12.06 5.26 -6.50
CA SER A 192 -10.86 5.71 -5.76
C SER A 192 -9.77 4.64 -5.73
N ILE A 193 -8.50 5.07 -5.64
CA ILE A 193 -7.35 4.18 -5.41
C ILE A 193 -7.52 3.43 -4.08
N ALA A 194 -8.07 4.09 -3.06
CA ALA A 194 -8.35 3.45 -1.77
C ALA A 194 -9.33 2.26 -1.91
N ASP A 195 -10.37 2.39 -2.75
CA ASP A 195 -11.29 1.28 -3.04
C ASP A 195 -10.60 0.16 -3.82
N MET A 196 -9.70 0.49 -4.76
CA MET A 196 -8.91 -0.51 -5.47
C MET A 196 -8.01 -1.31 -4.52
N ILE A 197 -7.33 -0.65 -3.59
CA ILE A 197 -6.52 -1.30 -2.55
C ILE A 197 -7.39 -2.25 -1.72
N ARG A 198 -8.57 -1.80 -1.26
CA ARG A 198 -9.52 -2.64 -0.51
C ARG A 198 -10.00 -3.84 -1.34
N TYR A 199 -10.29 -3.61 -2.61
CA TYR A 199 -10.74 -4.66 -3.53
C TYR A 199 -9.66 -5.73 -3.73
N ARG A 200 -8.42 -5.34 -4.08
CA ARG A 200 -7.31 -6.26 -4.30
C ARG A 200 -6.97 -7.05 -3.04
N ASN A 201 -6.90 -6.38 -1.90
CA ASN A 201 -6.66 -7.03 -0.60
C ASN A 201 -7.70 -8.11 -0.27
N ARG A 202 -8.96 -7.95 -0.72
CA ARG A 202 -10.04 -8.93 -0.47
C ARG A 202 -10.08 -10.08 -1.47
N HIS A 203 -9.65 -9.86 -2.73
CA HIS A 203 -9.86 -10.81 -3.81
C HIS A 203 -8.59 -11.51 -4.27
N GLU A 204 -7.42 -11.00 -3.90
CA GLU A 204 -6.13 -11.60 -4.25
C GLU A 204 -5.54 -12.36 -3.06
N ARG A 205 -4.93 -13.50 -3.33
CA ARG A 205 -4.15 -14.22 -2.33
C ARG A 205 -2.73 -13.67 -2.33
N LEU A 206 -2.42 -12.83 -1.35
CA LEU A 206 -1.14 -12.12 -1.25
C LEU A 206 -0.13 -12.82 -0.33
N VAL A 207 -0.51 -13.93 0.29
CA VAL A 207 0.34 -14.67 1.21
C VAL A 207 0.32 -16.17 0.91
N GLU A 208 1.47 -16.81 1.07
CA GLU A 208 1.63 -18.26 0.97
C GLU A 208 2.35 -18.78 2.20
N ARG A 209 1.80 -19.85 2.83
CA ARG A 209 2.49 -20.55 3.89
C ARG A 209 3.62 -21.39 3.31
N PHE A 210 4.85 -20.96 3.55
CA PHE A 210 6.05 -21.54 2.95
C PHE A 210 6.65 -22.69 3.77
N ALA A 211 6.68 -22.55 5.11
CA ALA A 211 7.29 -23.53 6.01
C ALA A 211 6.64 -23.53 7.39
N SER A 212 6.82 -24.64 8.13
CA SER A 212 6.36 -24.75 9.51
C SER A 212 7.33 -25.58 10.34
N ALA A 213 7.56 -25.18 11.60
CA ALA A 213 8.41 -25.93 12.53
C ALA A 213 7.99 -25.68 13.98
N ARG A 214 8.26 -26.64 14.85
CA ARG A 214 8.15 -26.47 16.30
C ARG A 214 9.28 -25.58 16.81
N ILE A 215 8.93 -24.59 17.62
CA ILE A 215 9.88 -23.68 18.25
C ILE A 215 9.62 -23.63 19.77
N PRO A 216 10.45 -24.29 20.59
CA PRO A 216 10.41 -24.09 22.04
C PRO A 216 10.96 -22.71 22.39
N THR A 217 10.25 -21.99 23.24
CA THR A 217 10.61 -20.64 23.69
C THR A 217 10.63 -20.55 25.22
N LYS A 218 11.16 -19.46 25.76
CA LYS A 218 11.08 -19.16 27.21
C LYS A 218 9.64 -18.96 27.71
N TYR A 219 8.66 -18.82 26.80
CA TYR A 219 7.24 -18.67 27.13
C TYR A 219 6.43 -19.94 27.01
N GLY A 220 6.98 -20.98 26.39
CA GLY A 220 6.34 -22.28 26.12
C GLY A 220 6.63 -22.78 24.71
N GLU A 221 5.93 -23.84 24.34
CA GLU A 221 6.01 -24.47 23.03
C GLU A 221 5.10 -23.73 22.04
N PHE A 222 5.64 -23.45 20.84
CA PHE A 222 4.89 -22.88 19.73
C PHE A 222 5.18 -23.64 18.45
N THR A 223 4.23 -23.66 17.54
CA THR A 223 4.49 -23.94 16.12
C THR A 223 4.68 -22.63 15.38
N ALA A 224 5.81 -22.47 14.74
CA ALA A 224 6.08 -21.31 13.89
C ALA A 224 5.73 -21.63 12.45
N HIS A 225 5.01 -20.73 11.79
CA HIS A 225 4.72 -20.75 10.35
C HIS A 225 5.39 -19.56 9.70
N VAL A 226 6.09 -19.82 8.57
CA VAL A 226 6.63 -18.75 7.72
C VAL A 226 5.66 -18.52 6.57
N TYR A 227 5.28 -17.28 6.38
CA TYR A 227 4.47 -16.82 5.25
C TYR A 227 5.29 -15.90 4.35
N ARG A 228 5.25 -16.15 3.05
CA ARG A 228 5.87 -15.28 2.05
C ARG A 228 4.82 -14.37 1.43
N SER A 229 5.14 -13.09 1.33
CA SER A 229 4.31 -12.11 0.64
C SER A 229 4.55 -12.18 -0.87
N ALA A 230 3.48 -12.24 -1.65
CA ALA A 230 3.54 -12.17 -3.12
C ALA A 230 3.90 -10.77 -3.65
N LEU A 231 3.86 -9.73 -2.78
CA LEU A 231 4.11 -8.34 -3.18
C LEU A 231 5.60 -7.96 -3.22
N ASP A 232 6.42 -8.61 -2.36
CA ASP A 232 7.83 -8.21 -2.14
C ASP A 232 8.71 -9.36 -1.67
N GLU A 233 8.17 -10.58 -1.67
CA GLU A 233 8.83 -11.79 -1.17
C GLU A 233 9.31 -11.71 0.30
N VAL A 234 8.85 -10.71 1.05
CA VAL A 234 9.13 -10.62 2.49
C VAL A 234 8.52 -11.81 3.21
N GLU A 235 9.32 -12.43 4.05
CA GLU A 235 8.88 -13.55 4.88
C GLU A 235 8.39 -13.03 6.23
N HIS A 236 7.12 -13.31 6.55
CA HIS A 236 6.50 -13.01 7.83
C HIS A 236 6.49 -14.26 8.71
N LEU A 237 6.47 -14.09 10.01
CA LEU A 237 6.52 -15.19 10.96
C LEU A 237 5.25 -15.21 11.83
N VAL A 238 4.68 -16.41 12.01
CA VAL A 238 3.53 -16.58 12.88
C VAL A 238 3.85 -17.66 13.92
N PHE A 239 3.60 -17.36 15.19
CA PHE A 239 3.66 -18.35 16.27
C PHE A 239 2.25 -18.69 16.70
N VAL A 240 1.89 -19.98 16.67
CA VAL A 240 0.65 -20.48 17.27
C VAL A 240 0.98 -21.39 18.44
N THR A 241 0.17 -21.38 19.48
CA THR A 241 0.31 -22.27 20.63
C THR A 241 0.10 -23.74 20.23
N GLU A 242 0.54 -24.68 21.05
CA GLU A 242 0.43 -26.13 20.77
C GLU A 242 -1.04 -26.55 20.61
N ASP A 243 -1.93 -26.06 21.47
CA ASP A 243 -3.36 -26.38 21.47
C ASP A 243 -4.18 -25.37 20.63
N PHE A 244 -3.57 -24.76 19.61
CA PHE A 244 -4.24 -23.74 18.78
C PHE A 244 -5.45 -24.33 18.04
N ASP A 245 -6.65 -23.76 18.32
CA ASP A 245 -7.89 -24.07 17.62
C ASP A 245 -8.49 -22.76 17.02
N PRO A 246 -8.55 -22.62 15.69
CA PRO A 246 -9.11 -21.44 15.04
C PRO A 246 -10.64 -21.33 15.17
N ASN A 247 -11.36 -22.41 15.56
CA ASN A 247 -12.82 -22.43 15.73
C ASN A 247 -13.25 -21.75 17.05
N GLU A 248 -12.39 -21.76 18.07
CA GLU A 248 -12.57 -21.02 19.31
C GLU A 248 -11.83 -19.68 19.17
N PRO A 249 -12.40 -18.52 19.58
CA PRO A 249 -11.75 -17.21 19.37
C PRO A 249 -10.35 -17.12 20.02
N PRO A 250 -9.25 -17.27 19.26
CA PRO A 250 -7.91 -17.24 19.81
C PRO A 250 -7.50 -15.83 20.25
N LEU A 251 -6.52 -15.77 21.15
CA LEU A 251 -5.86 -14.51 21.51
C LEU A 251 -4.82 -14.15 20.44
N VAL A 252 -5.09 -13.10 19.64
CA VAL A 252 -4.26 -12.74 18.48
C VAL A 252 -3.50 -11.44 18.73
N ARG A 253 -2.21 -11.43 18.42
CA ARG A 253 -1.40 -10.22 18.31
C ARG A 253 -0.86 -10.07 16.90
N VAL A 254 -1.15 -8.95 16.25
CA VAL A 254 -0.43 -8.51 15.05
C VAL A 254 0.68 -7.57 15.52
N HIS A 255 1.93 -8.01 15.40
CA HIS A 255 3.12 -7.28 15.83
C HIS A 255 3.91 -6.81 14.62
N SER A 256 4.16 -5.51 14.52
CA SER A 256 5.03 -4.92 13.50
C SER A 256 6.47 -4.95 13.98
N GLU A 257 7.37 -5.46 13.14
CA GLU A 257 8.81 -5.54 13.39
C GLU A 257 9.40 -4.24 13.95
N CYS A 258 10.21 -4.37 14.96
CA CYS A 258 11.02 -3.32 15.54
C CYS A 258 12.34 -3.90 16.03
N LEU A 259 13.34 -4.04 15.15
CA LEU A 259 14.62 -4.68 15.45
C LEU A 259 15.26 -4.16 16.73
N THR A 260 15.26 -2.84 16.92
CA THR A 260 15.88 -2.22 18.08
C THR A 260 15.17 -2.56 19.40
N GLY A 261 13.82 -2.63 19.39
CA GLY A 261 13.03 -2.98 20.57
C GLY A 261 12.95 -4.47 20.80
N ASP A 262 12.63 -5.24 19.75
CA ASP A 262 12.31 -6.66 19.86
C ASP A 262 13.54 -7.55 20.09
N VAL A 263 14.69 -7.17 19.51
CA VAL A 263 15.93 -7.97 19.54
C VAL A 263 17.02 -7.32 20.38
N LEU A 264 17.21 -5.99 20.25
CA LEU A 264 18.33 -5.28 20.87
C LEU A 264 17.97 -4.66 22.24
N GLY A 265 16.72 -4.78 22.70
CA GLY A 265 16.29 -4.31 24.00
C GLY A 265 16.32 -2.79 24.16
N SER A 266 16.10 -2.03 23.07
CA SER A 266 16.06 -0.57 23.13
C SER A 266 14.99 -0.07 24.08
N LEU A 267 15.34 0.87 24.95
CA LEU A 267 14.42 1.50 25.90
C LEU A 267 13.63 2.67 25.29
N ARG A 268 13.92 3.08 24.05
CA ARG A 268 13.23 4.20 23.35
C ARG A 268 11.78 3.89 22.95
N CYS A 269 11.37 2.62 22.96
CA CYS A 269 10.03 2.21 22.64
C CYS A 269 9.56 1.08 23.56
N ASP A 270 8.29 0.72 23.45
CA ASP A 270 7.63 -0.36 24.18
C ASP A 270 7.49 -1.66 23.38
N CYS A 271 8.10 -1.75 22.17
CA CYS A 271 7.87 -2.87 21.24
C CYS A 271 8.31 -4.21 21.83
N GLY A 272 9.53 -4.32 22.32
CA GLY A 272 10.05 -5.57 22.89
C GLY A 272 9.24 -6.03 24.11
N SER A 273 8.89 -5.13 25.03
CA SER A 273 8.04 -5.49 26.18
C SER A 273 6.62 -5.87 25.78
N GLN A 274 6.06 -5.29 24.71
CA GLN A 274 4.78 -5.70 24.14
C GLN A 274 4.87 -7.10 23.52
N LEU A 275 5.95 -7.41 22.80
CA LEU A 275 6.13 -8.73 22.22
C LEU A 275 6.29 -9.79 23.31
N ASP A 276 7.13 -9.55 24.31
CA ASP A 276 7.31 -10.43 25.46
C ASP A 276 5.98 -10.72 26.17
N LEU A 277 5.21 -9.66 26.45
CA LEU A 277 3.89 -9.79 27.10
C LEU A 277 2.89 -10.55 26.20
N ALA A 278 2.86 -10.28 24.90
CA ALA A 278 1.98 -10.96 23.97
C ALA A 278 2.28 -12.46 23.89
N MET A 279 3.55 -12.84 23.77
CA MET A 279 3.99 -14.24 23.79
C MET A 279 3.59 -14.96 25.08
N LYS A 280 3.78 -14.31 26.22
CA LYS A 280 3.38 -14.83 27.53
C LYS A 280 1.87 -15.05 27.64
N LEU A 281 1.06 -14.03 27.25
CA LEU A 281 -0.39 -14.12 27.30
C LEU A 281 -0.95 -15.16 26.34
N ALA A 282 -0.41 -15.25 25.12
CA ALA A 282 -0.79 -16.28 24.14
C ALA A 282 -0.53 -17.69 24.71
N SER A 283 0.65 -17.94 25.26
CA SER A 283 1.00 -19.23 25.89
C SER A 283 0.08 -19.54 27.06
N GLN A 284 -0.18 -18.58 27.94
CA GLN A 284 -1.07 -18.76 29.12
C GLN A 284 -2.52 -19.01 28.72
N SER A 285 -2.98 -18.46 27.59
CA SER A 285 -4.34 -18.68 27.11
C SER A 285 -4.56 -20.10 26.56
N GLY A 286 -3.47 -20.81 26.21
CA GLY A 286 -3.52 -22.12 25.53
C GLY A 286 -3.96 -22.03 24.06
N ASN A 287 -4.70 -20.98 23.67
CA ASN A 287 -5.18 -20.75 22.31
C ASN A 287 -4.79 -19.34 21.84
N GLY A 288 -3.61 -19.19 21.24
CA GLY A 288 -3.07 -17.89 20.85
C GLY A 288 -2.24 -17.93 19.58
N ALA A 289 -2.21 -16.78 18.90
CA ALA A 289 -1.43 -16.55 17.69
C ALA A 289 -0.72 -15.20 17.71
N ILE A 290 0.57 -15.17 17.39
CA ILE A 290 1.38 -13.95 17.23
C ILE A 290 1.77 -13.84 15.77
N VAL A 291 1.21 -12.88 15.05
CA VAL A 291 1.57 -12.57 13.65
C VAL A 291 2.64 -11.48 13.68
N TYR A 292 3.87 -11.85 13.38
CA TYR A 292 5.04 -10.96 13.34
C TYR A 292 5.28 -10.49 11.90
N LEU A 293 4.91 -9.24 11.63
CA LEU A 293 5.05 -8.63 10.31
C LEU A 293 6.43 -8.00 10.16
N ARG A 294 7.24 -8.55 9.25
CA ARG A 294 8.55 -8.02 8.87
C ARG A 294 8.40 -6.92 7.83
N GLY A 295 9.46 -6.12 7.64
CA GLY A 295 9.42 -4.98 6.72
C GLY A 295 8.69 -3.74 7.28
N HIS A 296 8.20 -3.80 8.52
CA HIS A 296 7.46 -2.71 9.19
C HIS A 296 8.33 -1.83 10.10
N GLU A 297 9.67 -1.95 10.01
CA GLU A 297 10.62 -1.19 10.82
C GLU A 297 10.38 0.31 10.70
N GLY A 298 10.35 1.01 11.86
CA GLY A 298 10.10 2.45 11.89
C GLY A 298 8.74 2.86 11.31
N ARG A 299 7.72 2.00 11.37
CA ARG A 299 6.41 2.16 10.71
C ARG A 299 6.49 2.14 9.19
N GLY A 300 7.39 1.32 8.65
CA GLY A 300 7.57 1.13 7.21
C GLY A 300 8.63 2.03 6.58
N ILE A 301 9.23 2.97 7.31
CA ILE A 301 10.30 3.84 6.77
C ILE A 301 11.67 3.16 6.71
N GLY A 302 11.81 2.00 7.33
CA GLY A 302 13.05 1.23 7.38
C GLY A 302 14.05 1.69 8.45
N LEU A 303 15.06 0.84 8.72
CA LEU A 303 16.01 1.03 9.82
C LEU A 303 16.85 2.30 9.67
N GLY A 304 17.33 2.61 8.46
CA GLY A 304 18.18 3.77 8.21
C GLY A 304 17.47 5.10 8.50
N HIS A 305 16.25 5.25 8.01
CA HIS A 305 15.43 6.45 8.28
C HIS A 305 14.99 6.53 9.73
N LYS A 306 14.70 5.39 10.38
CA LYS A 306 14.43 5.35 11.81
C LYS A 306 15.60 5.89 12.64
N MET A 307 16.85 5.58 12.28
CA MET A 307 18.02 6.13 12.97
C MET A 307 18.15 7.64 12.77
N ARG A 308 17.85 8.15 11.56
CA ARG A 308 17.80 9.60 11.31
C ARG A 308 16.70 10.28 12.12
N ALA A 309 15.50 9.68 12.20
CA ALA A 309 14.41 10.20 13.04
C ALA A 309 14.79 10.22 14.51
N TYR A 310 15.51 9.21 15.01
CA TYR A 310 16.02 9.19 16.38
C TYR A 310 17.01 10.34 16.66
N ALA A 311 17.89 10.66 15.70
CA ALA A 311 18.79 11.81 15.86
C ALA A 311 18.03 13.13 15.99
N LEU A 312 16.99 13.35 15.18
CA LEU A 312 16.13 14.53 15.29
C LEU A 312 15.31 14.55 16.59
N GLN A 313 14.92 13.40 17.12
CA GLN A 313 14.26 13.30 18.42
C GLN A 313 15.21 13.67 19.56
N ASP A 314 16.50 13.34 19.47
CA ASP A 314 17.52 13.77 20.44
C ASP A 314 17.73 15.30 20.43
N GLU A 315 17.41 15.96 19.30
CA GLU A 315 17.38 17.42 19.16
C GLU A 315 16.05 18.05 19.65
N GLY A 316 15.08 17.24 20.11
CA GLY A 316 13.85 17.70 20.75
C GLY A 316 12.58 17.54 19.93
N MET A 317 12.64 17.04 18.69
CA MET A 317 11.43 16.75 17.89
C MET A 317 10.66 15.56 18.47
N ASP A 318 9.35 15.50 18.24
CA ASP A 318 8.59 14.27 18.49
C ASP A 318 8.68 13.30 17.30
N THR A 319 8.11 12.09 17.44
CA THR A 319 8.18 11.05 16.40
C THR A 319 7.49 11.45 15.09
N VAL A 320 6.41 12.23 15.16
CA VAL A 320 5.65 12.69 13.99
C VAL A 320 6.42 13.77 13.26
N ASP A 321 6.87 14.79 14.00
CA ASP A 321 7.60 15.93 13.44
C ASP A 321 8.94 15.50 12.84
N ALA A 322 9.64 14.53 13.46
CA ALA A 322 10.88 13.98 12.91
C ALA A 322 10.66 13.27 11.56
N ASN A 323 9.56 12.53 11.39
CA ASN A 323 9.26 11.91 10.09
C ASN A 323 8.91 12.98 9.03
N VAL A 324 8.08 13.95 9.39
CA VAL A 324 7.71 15.05 8.48
C VAL A 324 8.95 15.85 8.05
N ALA A 325 9.86 16.16 8.97
CA ALA A 325 11.11 16.87 8.65
C ALA A 325 12.02 16.07 7.69
N LEU A 326 11.91 14.75 7.67
CA LEU A 326 12.62 13.87 6.75
C LEU A 326 11.88 13.67 5.41
N GLY A 327 10.70 14.27 5.22
CA GLY A 327 9.85 14.04 4.05
C GLY A 327 9.25 12.63 4.00
N LEU A 328 9.06 11.99 5.16
CA LEU A 328 8.58 10.62 5.28
C LEU A 328 7.15 10.58 5.82
N PRO A 329 6.35 9.57 5.44
CA PRO A 329 5.01 9.40 5.98
C PRO A 329 5.06 9.09 7.49
N VAL A 330 4.02 9.48 8.20
CA VAL A 330 3.89 9.22 9.65
C VAL A 330 3.70 7.73 9.94
N ASP A 331 2.95 7.04 9.09
CA ASP A 331 2.74 5.58 9.14
C ASP A 331 2.44 5.07 7.72
N SER A 332 3.29 4.18 7.21
CA SER A 332 3.13 3.54 5.90
C SER A 332 2.92 2.03 6.01
N ARG A 333 2.53 1.52 7.20
CA ARG A 333 2.31 0.09 7.40
C ARG A 333 0.99 -0.36 6.82
N GLU A 334 1.04 -1.43 6.08
CA GLU A 334 -0.13 -2.12 5.56
C GLU A 334 -0.44 -3.36 6.41
N TYR A 335 -1.68 -3.44 6.89
CA TYR A 335 -2.12 -4.57 7.71
C TYR A 335 -2.88 -5.64 6.93
N GLY A 336 -3.09 -5.45 5.62
CA GLY A 336 -3.78 -6.40 4.75
C GLY A 336 -3.12 -7.78 4.72
N ILE A 337 -1.78 -7.82 4.64
CA ILE A 337 -0.99 -9.07 4.75
C ILE A 337 -1.26 -9.79 6.08
N GLY A 338 -1.29 -9.05 7.19
CA GLY A 338 -1.60 -9.62 8.51
C GLY A 338 -3.02 -10.21 8.57
N ALA A 339 -4.00 -9.53 7.97
CA ALA A 339 -5.37 -10.02 7.90
C ALA A 339 -5.48 -11.30 7.05
N GLN A 340 -4.80 -11.38 5.93
CA GLN A 340 -4.77 -12.58 5.10
C GLN A 340 -4.07 -13.76 5.80
N ILE A 341 -2.99 -13.51 6.52
CA ILE A 341 -2.34 -14.54 7.35
C ILE A 341 -3.30 -15.08 8.41
N ILE A 342 -4.02 -14.20 9.12
CA ILE A 342 -5.03 -14.59 10.12
C ILE A 342 -6.14 -15.42 9.48
N SER A 343 -6.61 -15.03 8.30
CA SER A 343 -7.61 -15.79 7.55
C SER A 343 -7.10 -17.15 7.08
N ASP A 344 -5.82 -17.25 6.61
CA ASP A 344 -5.21 -18.52 6.19
C ASP A 344 -4.99 -19.49 7.37
N LEU A 345 -4.87 -18.98 8.60
CA LEU A 345 -4.87 -19.79 9.82
C LEU A 345 -6.26 -20.38 10.14
N GLY A 346 -7.32 -20.01 9.41
CA GLY A 346 -8.69 -20.44 9.65
C GLY A 346 -9.43 -19.60 10.70
N ILE A 347 -8.84 -18.54 11.22
CA ILE A 347 -9.44 -17.67 12.22
C ILE A 347 -10.54 -16.82 11.57
N THR A 348 -11.76 -16.89 12.08
CA THR A 348 -12.87 -16.00 11.69
C THR A 348 -13.30 -15.06 12.82
N LYS A 349 -13.05 -15.47 14.07
CA LYS A 349 -13.33 -14.69 15.28
C LYS A 349 -12.08 -14.68 16.15
N MET A 350 -11.76 -13.54 16.77
CA MET A 350 -10.57 -13.43 17.62
C MET A 350 -10.73 -12.44 18.77
N ARG A 351 -9.93 -12.62 19.81
CA ARG A 351 -9.65 -11.62 20.84
C ARG A 351 -8.34 -10.93 20.47
N LEU A 352 -8.38 -9.62 20.18
CA LEU A 352 -7.25 -8.91 19.63
C LEU A 352 -6.46 -8.15 20.70
N LEU A 353 -5.16 -8.50 20.86
CA LEU A 353 -4.19 -7.79 21.70
C LEU A 353 -3.75 -6.49 21.01
N THR A 354 -4.39 -5.36 21.36
CA THR A 354 -4.03 -4.06 20.78
C THR A 354 -4.49 -2.87 21.63
N ASN A 355 -3.69 -1.79 21.58
CA ASN A 355 -4.06 -0.46 22.09
C ASN A 355 -4.35 0.52 20.95
N ASN A 356 -4.19 0.12 19.67
CA ASN A 356 -4.39 0.99 18.51
C ASN A 356 -5.75 0.72 17.85
N PRO A 357 -6.71 1.66 17.91
CA PRO A 357 -8.01 1.52 17.24
C PRO A 357 -7.91 1.39 15.71
N ALA A 358 -6.93 2.04 15.08
CA ALA A 358 -6.74 1.98 13.63
C ALA A 358 -6.47 0.55 13.11
N LYS A 359 -5.98 -0.37 13.98
CA LYS A 359 -5.82 -1.79 13.61
C LYS A 359 -7.15 -2.52 13.39
N TYR A 360 -8.28 -1.98 13.88
CA TYR A 360 -9.59 -2.57 13.62
C TYR A 360 -10.02 -2.34 12.17
N GLY A 361 -9.85 -1.12 11.64
CA GLY A 361 -10.25 -0.76 10.27
C GLY A 361 -9.49 -1.55 9.19
N GLY A 362 -8.25 -1.92 9.44
CA GLY A 362 -7.45 -2.73 8.51
C GLY A 362 -7.87 -4.21 8.43
N LEU A 363 -8.69 -4.69 9.37
CA LEU A 363 -9.20 -6.08 9.41
C LEU A 363 -10.63 -6.20 8.86
N ASP A 364 -11.37 -5.09 8.77
CA ASP A 364 -12.70 -5.06 8.17
C ASP A 364 -12.61 -5.43 6.68
N GLY A 365 -13.37 -6.43 6.30
CA GLY A 365 -13.42 -6.88 4.90
C GLY A 365 -12.72 -8.18 4.61
N TYR A 366 -12.04 -8.79 5.59
CA TYR A 366 -11.48 -10.14 5.48
C TYR A 366 -12.35 -11.20 6.18
N HIS A 367 -13.61 -10.88 6.48
CA HIS A 367 -14.50 -11.73 7.26
C HIS A 367 -13.97 -12.08 8.67
N LEU A 368 -13.13 -11.20 9.23
CA LEU A 368 -12.56 -11.33 10.55
C LEU A 368 -13.41 -10.53 11.56
N GLN A 369 -13.88 -11.20 12.59
CA GLN A 369 -14.64 -10.57 13.67
C GLN A 369 -13.78 -10.46 14.94
N ILE A 370 -13.60 -9.25 15.44
CA ILE A 370 -12.98 -9.02 16.75
C ILE A 370 -14.09 -9.10 17.80
N VAL A 371 -14.07 -10.17 18.59
CA VAL A 371 -15.06 -10.40 19.67
C VAL A 371 -14.68 -9.67 20.95
N GLU A 372 -13.40 -9.42 21.17
CA GLU A 372 -12.87 -8.73 22.34
C GLU A 372 -11.57 -8.00 22.01
N ARG A 373 -11.41 -6.78 22.53
CA ARG A 373 -10.12 -6.10 22.57
C ARG A 373 -9.45 -6.37 23.91
N VAL A 374 -8.24 -6.91 23.88
CA VAL A 374 -7.42 -7.12 25.07
C VAL A 374 -6.32 -6.07 25.10
N PRO A 375 -6.23 -5.22 26.14
CA PRO A 375 -5.17 -4.23 26.28
C PRO A 375 -3.79 -4.89 26.35
N LEU A 376 -2.78 -4.26 25.74
CA LEU A 376 -1.40 -4.72 25.75
C LEU A 376 -0.49 -3.54 26.18
N ILE A 377 -0.38 -3.29 27.47
CA ILE A 377 0.43 -2.21 28.02
C ILE A 377 1.82 -2.76 28.28
N GLY A 378 2.82 -2.28 27.53
CA GLY A 378 4.23 -2.56 27.78
C GLY A 378 4.80 -1.75 28.93
N GLY A 379 6.02 -2.05 29.33
CA GLY A 379 6.71 -1.32 30.41
C GLY A 379 6.95 0.15 30.03
N THR A 380 6.61 1.06 30.95
CA THR A 380 6.93 2.49 30.87
C THR A 380 8.28 2.74 31.56
N ASN A 381 9.14 3.57 30.95
CA ASN A 381 10.42 3.97 31.50
C ASN A 381 10.73 5.44 31.15
N ALA A 382 11.78 6.02 31.72
CA ALA A 382 12.13 7.42 31.48
C ALA A 382 12.45 7.75 30.02
N GLU A 383 12.93 6.77 29.24
CA GLU A 383 13.33 6.96 27.84
C GLU A 383 12.14 6.88 26.89
N ASN A 384 11.09 6.07 27.20
CA ASN A 384 9.95 5.86 26.30
C ASN A 384 8.69 6.66 26.65
N ILE A 385 8.67 7.37 27.77
CA ILE A 385 7.47 8.08 28.26
C ILE A 385 6.96 9.11 27.23
N ARG A 386 7.87 9.90 26.62
CA ARG A 386 7.51 10.87 25.57
C ARG A 386 6.95 10.18 24.32
N TYR A 387 7.53 9.05 23.92
CA TYR A 387 7.05 8.25 22.79
C TYR A 387 5.64 7.70 23.05
N LEU A 388 5.35 7.23 24.27
CA LEU A 388 4.02 6.76 24.66
C LEU A 388 3.01 7.91 24.71
N GLN A 389 3.39 9.09 25.21
CA GLN A 389 2.55 10.29 25.16
C GLN A 389 2.19 10.67 23.73
N THR A 390 3.17 10.73 22.81
CA THR A 390 2.91 11.01 21.38
C THR A 390 1.96 9.97 20.76
N LYS A 391 2.07 8.68 21.13
CA LYS A 391 1.13 7.65 20.69
C LYS A 391 -0.30 7.91 21.18
N GLY A 392 -0.48 8.35 22.41
CA GLY A 392 -1.79 8.70 22.98
C GLY A 392 -2.36 9.95 22.33
N ASP A 393 -1.60 11.06 22.37
CA ASP A 393 -2.10 12.40 22.07
C ASP A 393 -2.27 12.62 20.54
N ARG A 394 -1.34 12.13 19.74
CA ARG A 394 -1.29 12.40 18.28
C ARG A 394 -1.69 11.22 17.40
N MET A 395 -1.80 10.01 17.96
CA MET A 395 -2.05 8.81 17.17
C MET A 395 -3.24 7.98 17.68
N GLY A 396 -4.01 8.50 18.62
CA GLY A 396 -5.26 7.91 19.10
C GLY A 396 -5.10 6.55 19.80
N HIS A 397 -3.91 6.22 20.33
CA HIS A 397 -3.71 5.00 21.09
C HIS A 397 -4.43 5.07 22.44
N LEU A 398 -5.13 4.01 22.80
CA LEU A 398 -5.80 3.86 24.08
C LEU A 398 -4.78 3.38 25.14
N LEU A 399 -4.03 4.31 25.71
CA LEU A 399 -3.08 4.09 26.78
C LEU A 399 -3.70 4.67 28.05
N SER A 400 -4.24 3.85 28.96
CA SER A 400 -4.54 4.28 30.33
C SER A 400 -3.19 4.44 31.05
N MET A 401 -2.71 5.66 31.18
CA MET A 401 -1.63 5.97 32.12
C MET A 401 -2.29 6.14 33.50
N ASP A 402 -2.62 5.04 34.18
CA ASP A 402 -2.98 5.11 35.58
C ASP A 402 -1.71 5.46 36.37
N GLU A 403 -1.75 6.62 37.02
CA GLU A 403 -0.85 7.04 38.08
C GLU A 403 -1.08 6.14 39.29
N ASP A 404 -0.58 4.89 39.27
CA ASP A 404 -0.48 4.10 40.51
C ASP A 404 0.60 3.03 40.38
N ASN A 405 1.82 3.41 40.64
CA ASN A 405 2.81 2.50 41.21
C ASN A 405 3.92 3.23 41.94
N ASP A 406 3.51 4.05 42.94
CA ASP A 406 4.39 4.38 44.04
C ASP A 406 4.10 3.43 45.21
N ASN A 407 5.18 2.83 45.72
CA ASN A 407 5.27 2.08 46.96
C ASN A 407 4.77 0.63 47.00
N LYS A 408 5.72 -0.28 46.80
CA LYS A 408 5.97 -1.36 47.77
C LYS A 408 7.38 -1.93 47.58
N GLU A 409 8.36 -1.41 48.34
CA GLU A 409 9.53 -2.20 48.75
C GLU A 409 9.07 -3.33 49.67
N PRO A 410 9.56 -4.56 49.47
CA PRO A 410 9.42 -5.59 50.51
C PRO A 410 10.56 -5.46 51.53
N ALA A 411 10.16 -5.49 52.78
CA ALA A 411 11.03 -5.71 53.92
C ALA A 411 11.66 -7.09 53.94
#